data_974bbd796e7c8867fd330b20b3bf8c41
#
_entry.id   974bbd796e7c8867fd330b20b3bf8c41
#
_cell.length_a   1.000
_cell.length_b   1.000
_cell.length_c   1.000
_cell.angle_alpha   90.00
_cell.angle_beta   90.00
_cell.angle_gamma   90.00
#
_symmetry.space_group_name_H-M   'P 1'
#
loop_
_entity.id
_entity.type
_entity.pdbx_description
1 polymer ?
#
loop_
_entity_poly.entity_id
_entity_poly.type
_entity_poly.pdbx_seq_one_letter_code
_entity_poly.pdbx_strand_id
1 'polypeptide(L)'
;TQKRKRCLSFIYYLFKSSLRKDEKKQRKVSEITVHLTTKTDHSTSICMIYQYFMLTLHCHYQMRSTMRSRLFLLSIILLIGVSCQHKKATTEKETVAAGNTYTNPLLERGAEPWAIFHEGKYYYTQGSENRVILWETDDITDLSHATQKDVWIPTDPSNSYHLWAPEIHRINNKWYIYFAADDGNMDNHQIYVVENEAANPMEGTFVMKGRIQTDKDNNWAIHASTFEHDGQRYMIWCGWQKRRIDSETQCIYIATMENPWTLSSDRILISKPEYEWECQWVNPDGSKTAYPIHVNEAPQYFESKNKDKACIFYSASGSWTPYYCVGLLTADAKANLLNPASWKKSPVPVLQQDPENNVYGPGGISFTPSPDGKEWYMLYHARQIPNDAPGASDSRSPRLQKIGWDKDGMPVLGTPQKEEEPMARPSGSPIHKKQN
;
A
#
# COMPACT_ATOMS: atom_id res chain seq x y z
N THR A 1 -20.65 -1.61 19.88
CA THR A 1 -21.70 -0.93 20.71
C THR A 1 -21.78 0.57 20.39
N GLN A 2 -20.69 1.26 20.13
CA GLN A 2 -20.65 2.70 19.86
C GLN A 2 -21.07 3.09 18.43
N LYS A 3 -20.72 2.29 17.39
CA LYS A 3 -21.24 2.45 16.01
C LYS A 3 -22.76 2.27 15.95
N ARG A 4 -23.30 1.37 16.78
CA ARG A 4 -24.76 1.17 16.91
C ARG A 4 -25.50 2.40 17.43
N LYS A 5 -24.97 3.06 18.45
CA LYS A 5 -25.56 4.29 19.00
C LYS A 5 -25.55 5.45 17.99
N ARG A 6 -24.52 5.54 17.16
CA ARG A 6 -24.43 6.58 16.11
C ARG A 6 -25.40 6.33 14.93
N CYS A 7 -25.59 5.10 14.50
CA CYS A 7 -26.54 4.78 13.42
C CYS A 7 -27.99 5.00 13.86
N LEU A 8 -28.35 4.56 15.06
CA LEU A 8 -29.66 4.79 15.66
C LEU A 8 -29.93 6.27 15.93
N SER A 9 -28.94 7.04 16.36
CA SER A 9 -29.04 8.50 16.53
C SER A 9 -29.24 9.22 15.20
N PHE A 10 -28.58 8.77 14.12
CA PHE A 10 -28.74 9.35 12.79
C PHE A 10 -30.13 9.09 12.19
N ILE A 11 -30.64 7.87 12.33
CA ILE A 11 -32.00 7.51 11.92
C ILE A 11 -33.04 8.27 12.74
N TYR A 12 -32.84 8.41 14.05
CA TYR A 12 -33.69 9.22 14.92
C TYR A 12 -33.72 10.70 14.53
N TYR A 13 -32.56 11.26 14.15
CA TYR A 13 -32.43 12.65 13.71
C TYR A 13 -33.14 12.91 12.38
N LEU A 14 -33.03 12.01 11.42
CA LEU A 14 -33.77 12.06 10.15
C LEU A 14 -35.28 11.95 10.35
N PHE A 15 -35.73 11.10 11.28
CA PHE A 15 -37.15 10.96 11.62
C PHE A 15 -37.71 12.20 12.30
N LYS A 16 -36.95 12.80 13.23
CA LYS A 16 -37.31 14.01 13.97
C LYS A 16 -37.40 15.24 13.06
N SER A 17 -36.56 15.31 12.03
CA SER A 17 -36.59 16.41 11.04
C SER A 17 -37.79 16.33 10.09
N SER A 18 -38.26 15.12 9.79
CA SER A 18 -39.42 14.87 8.90
C SER A 18 -40.77 15.13 9.58
N LEU A 19 -40.86 15.05 10.92
CA LEU A 19 -42.11 15.15 11.69
C LEU A 19 -42.32 16.49 12.43
N ARG A 20 -41.60 17.54 12.08
CA ARG A 20 -41.59 18.85 12.78
C ARG A 20 -42.93 19.58 12.93
N LYS A 21 -44.08 19.01 12.55
CA LYS A 21 -45.39 19.65 12.60
C LYS A 21 -46.47 18.91 13.41
N ASP A 22 -46.14 17.81 14.14
CA ASP A 22 -47.16 17.05 14.90
C ASP A 22 -46.61 16.43 16.18
N GLU A 23 -46.71 17.11 17.29
CA GLU A 23 -46.17 16.69 18.60
C GLU A 23 -46.75 15.38 19.16
N LYS A 24 -48.02 15.08 18.85
CA LYS A 24 -48.66 13.82 19.29
C LYS A 24 -48.09 12.60 18.61
N LYS A 25 -47.61 12.71 17.35
CA LYS A 25 -46.98 11.63 16.63
C LYS A 25 -45.52 11.43 17.06
N GLN A 26 -44.83 12.51 17.52
CA GLN A 26 -43.48 12.41 18.04
C GLN A 26 -43.39 11.60 19.33
N ARG A 27 -44.33 11.75 20.25
CA ARG A 27 -44.37 11.00 21.51
C ARG A 27 -44.60 9.48 21.23
N LYS A 28 -45.54 9.12 20.34
CA LYS A 28 -45.83 7.73 20.04
C LYS A 28 -44.68 6.98 19.32
N VAL A 29 -43.92 7.67 18.49
CA VAL A 29 -42.74 7.12 17.83
C VAL A 29 -41.59 6.92 18.81
N SER A 30 -41.39 7.84 19.77
CA SER A 30 -40.34 7.70 20.78
C SER A 30 -40.61 6.53 21.74
N GLU A 31 -41.87 6.31 22.14
CA GLU A 31 -42.26 5.18 22.99
C GLU A 31 -42.08 3.83 22.30
N ILE A 32 -42.43 3.72 21.02
CA ILE A 32 -42.26 2.51 20.22
C ILE A 32 -40.77 2.22 19.98
N THR A 33 -39.96 3.25 19.74
CA THR A 33 -38.50 3.07 19.51
C THR A 33 -37.79 2.60 20.78
N VAL A 34 -38.16 3.09 21.95
CA VAL A 34 -37.64 2.65 23.24
C VAL A 34 -38.05 1.21 23.54
N HIS A 35 -39.25 0.81 23.18
CA HIS A 35 -39.74 -0.57 23.44
C HIS A 35 -39.11 -1.62 22.52
N LEU A 36 -38.79 -1.27 21.26
CA LEU A 36 -38.14 -2.15 20.30
C LEU A 36 -36.66 -2.40 20.59
N THR A 37 -35.98 -1.43 21.23
CA THR A 37 -34.54 -1.55 21.55
C THR A 37 -34.27 -2.38 22.80
N THR A 38 -35.27 -2.69 23.62
CA THR A 38 -35.10 -3.41 24.89
C THR A 38 -35.48 -4.90 24.86
N LYS A 39 -36.16 -5.40 23.81
CA LYS A 39 -36.78 -6.73 23.85
C LYS A 39 -36.54 -7.68 22.66
N THR A 40 -35.83 -7.31 21.59
CA THR A 40 -35.75 -8.17 20.39
C THR A 40 -34.32 -8.34 19.83
N ASP A 41 -34.12 -9.52 19.24
CA ASP A 41 -32.90 -9.92 18.55
C ASP A 41 -32.79 -9.24 17.15
N HIS A 42 -31.58 -9.24 16.55
CA HIS A 42 -31.09 -8.30 15.56
C HIS A 42 -31.83 -8.25 14.21
N SER A 43 -32.24 -9.40 13.67
CA SER A 43 -32.87 -9.50 12.35
C SER A 43 -34.35 -9.11 12.36
N THR A 44 -35.02 -9.40 13.46
CA THR A 44 -36.46 -9.14 13.65
C THR A 44 -36.76 -7.65 13.81
N SER A 45 -35.85 -6.90 14.46
CA SER A 45 -36.04 -5.46 14.68
C SER A 45 -35.95 -4.63 13.40
N ILE A 46 -35.05 -4.99 12.48
CA ILE A 46 -34.89 -4.29 11.19
C ILE A 46 -36.09 -4.58 10.28
N CYS A 47 -36.57 -5.82 10.28
CA CYS A 47 -37.71 -6.22 9.45
C CYS A 47 -39.04 -5.56 9.92
N MET A 48 -39.25 -5.43 11.24
CA MET A 48 -40.44 -4.74 11.78
C MET A 48 -40.41 -3.21 11.54
N ILE A 49 -39.22 -2.59 11.62
CA ILE A 49 -39.06 -1.17 11.31
C ILE A 49 -39.36 -0.92 9.81
N TYR A 50 -38.90 -1.81 8.95
CA TYR A 50 -39.16 -1.73 7.52
C TYR A 50 -40.67 -1.93 7.18
N GLN A 51 -41.30 -2.91 7.80
CA GLN A 51 -42.75 -3.14 7.64
C GLN A 51 -43.62 -1.98 8.15
N TYR A 52 -43.23 -1.39 9.31
CA TYR A 52 -43.94 -0.24 9.84
C TYR A 52 -43.76 1.01 8.97
N PHE A 53 -42.58 1.19 8.39
CA PHE A 53 -42.27 2.26 7.43
C PHE A 53 -43.09 2.12 6.14
N MET A 54 -43.24 0.91 5.62
CA MET A 54 -44.03 0.63 4.43
C MET A 54 -45.53 0.79 4.68
N LEU A 55 -46.02 0.42 5.86
CA LEU A 55 -47.43 0.62 6.27
C LEU A 55 -47.77 2.11 6.46
N THR A 56 -46.87 2.91 7.04
CA THR A 56 -47.06 4.37 7.19
C THR A 56 -47.01 5.11 5.85
N LEU A 57 -46.17 4.67 4.91
CA LEU A 57 -46.17 5.15 3.54
C LEU A 57 -47.46 4.80 2.80
N HIS A 58 -47.98 3.59 3.02
CA HIS A 58 -49.21 3.13 2.39
C HIS A 58 -50.45 3.89 2.92
N CYS A 59 -50.54 4.18 4.23
CA CYS A 59 -51.58 5.02 4.82
C CYS A 59 -51.52 6.48 4.35
N HIS A 60 -50.34 7.03 4.11
CA HIS A 60 -50.16 8.40 3.58
C HIS A 60 -50.55 8.48 2.09
N TYR A 61 -50.37 7.37 1.35
CA TYR A 61 -50.74 7.25 -0.07
C TYR A 61 -52.24 7.22 -0.29
N GLN A 62 -52.98 6.61 0.62
CA GLN A 62 -54.43 6.55 0.50
C GLN A 62 -55.18 7.87 0.81
N MET A 63 -54.51 8.81 1.54
CA MET A 63 -55.15 10.05 2.00
C MET A 63 -54.95 11.29 1.09
N ARG A 64 -54.20 11.19 -0.02
CA ARG A 64 -54.04 12.30 -0.99
C ARG A 64 -53.95 11.80 -2.42
N SER A 65 -55.09 11.47 -3.02
CA SER A 65 -55.17 11.19 -4.44
C SER A 65 -55.38 12.48 -5.23
N THR A 66 -54.31 13.07 -5.77
CA THR A 66 -54.37 13.99 -6.90
C THR A 66 -53.36 13.55 -7.96
N MET A 67 -53.76 13.74 -9.22
CA MET A 67 -53.09 13.23 -10.43
C MET A 67 -51.61 13.58 -10.56
N ARG A 68 -51.11 14.61 -9.82
CA ARG A 68 -49.70 15.02 -9.81
C ARG A 68 -48.79 14.09 -8.99
N SER A 69 -49.33 13.44 -7.94
CA SER A 69 -48.55 12.49 -7.15
C SER A 69 -48.27 11.18 -7.88
N ARG A 70 -49.17 10.76 -8.80
CA ARG A 70 -48.98 9.55 -9.62
C ARG A 70 -47.90 9.70 -10.68
N LEU A 71 -47.76 10.87 -11.28
CA LEU A 71 -46.72 11.17 -12.26
C LEU A 71 -45.32 11.25 -11.61
N PHE A 72 -45.24 11.73 -10.38
CA PHE A 72 -43.97 11.84 -9.64
C PHE A 72 -43.46 10.45 -9.18
N LEU A 73 -44.35 9.55 -8.76
CA LEU A 73 -43.95 8.19 -8.42
C LEU A 73 -43.56 7.36 -9.65
N LEU A 74 -44.26 7.53 -10.78
CA LEU A 74 -43.87 6.88 -12.02
C LEU A 74 -42.50 7.32 -12.54
N SER A 75 -42.12 8.62 -12.38
CA SER A 75 -40.81 9.11 -12.75
C SER A 75 -39.72 8.57 -11.84
N ILE A 76 -39.96 8.36 -10.54
CA ILE A 76 -38.99 7.76 -9.60
C ILE A 76 -38.80 6.26 -9.91
N ILE A 77 -39.85 5.54 -10.24
CA ILE A 77 -39.77 4.11 -10.61
C ILE A 77 -39.05 3.93 -11.96
N LEU A 78 -39.25 4.85 -12.93
CA LEU A 78 -38.48 4.84 -14.18
C LEU A 78 -36.98 5.18 -13.95
N LEU A 79 -36.67 6.10 -13.04
CA LEU A 79 -35.27 6.43 -12.68
C LEU A 79 -34.56 5.30 -11.95
N ILE A 80 -35.26 4.54 -11.11
CA ILE A 80 -34.69 3.36 -10.42
C ILE A 80 -34.55 2.19 -11.40
N GLY A 81 -35.44 2.03 -12.38
CA GLY A 81 -35.36 0.98 -13.41
C GLY A 81 -34.18 1.17 -14.40
N VAL A 82 -33.71 2.41 -14.59
CA VAL A 82 -32.60 2.70 -15.50
C VAL A 82 -31.24 2.61 -14.75
N SER A 83 -31.24 2.67 -13.41
CA SER A 83 -30.01 2.61 -12.61
C SER A 83 -29.48 1.19 -12.32
N CYS A 84 -30.20 0.13 -12.67
CA CYS A 84 -29.79 -1.27 -12.45
C CYS A 84 -29.28 -2.01 -13.69
N GLN A 85 -28.98 -1.30 -14.78
CA GLN A 85 -28.11 -1.85 -15.82
C GLN A 85 -26.67 -1.39 -15.61
N HIS A 86 -26.08 -1.75 -14.47
CA HIS A 86 -24.63 -1.95 -14.44
C HIS A 86 -24.39 -3.09 -15.45
N LYS A 87 -23.95 -2.73 -16.66
CA LYS A 87 -23.15 -3.64 -17.46
C LYS A 87 -22.04 -4.10 -16.52
N LYS A 88 -22.11 -5.33 -16.00
CA LYS A 88 -20.91 -6.05 -15.66
C LYS A 88 -20.05 -5.91 -16.90
N ALA A 89 -18.99 -5.14 -16.82
CA ALA A 89 -17.87 -5.31 -17.73
C ALA A 89 -17.50 -6.77 -17.54
N THR A 90 -17.92 -7.61 -18.45
CA THR A 90 -17.32 -8.91 -18.66
C THR A 90 -15.89 -8.56 -19.06
N THR A 91 -15.00 -8.53 -18.09
CA THR A 91 -13.58 -8.73 -18.34
C THR A 91 -13.58 -10.08 -19.06
N GLU A 92 -13.39 -10.07 -20.37
CA GLU A 92 -13.03 -11.29 -21.07
C GLU A 92 -11.83 -11.83 -20.32
N LYS A 93 -12.02 -12.94 -19.61
CA LYS A 93 -10.87 -13.73 -19.11
C LYS A 93 -10.18 -14.17 -20.39
N GLU A 94 -9.11 -13.45 -20.77
CA GLU A 94 -8.18 -13.98 -21.75
C GLU A 94 -7.81 -15.36 -21.25
N THR A 95 -8.16 -16.38 -22.02
CA THR A 95 -7.74 -17.76 -21.76
C THR A 95 -6.23 -17.80 -22.00
N VAL A 96 -5.45 -17.53 -20.95
CA VAL A 96 -4.01 -17.60 -21.03
C VAL A 96 -3.62 -19.06 -21.27
N ALA A 97 -2.85 -19.32 -22.34
CA ALA A 97 -2.40 -20.66 -22.68
C ALA A 97 -1.63 -21.29 -21.52
N ALA A 98 -1.90 -22.56 -21.21
CA ALA A 98 -1.21 -23.31 -20.17
C ALA A 98 0.31 -23.25 -20.41
N GLY A 99 1.08 -22.75 -19.45
CA GLY A 99 2.53 -22.53 -19.54
C GLY A 99 2.94 -21.05 -19.68
N ASN A 100 1.99 -20.11 -19.82
CA ASN A 100 2.28 -18.68 -19.86
C ASN A 100 1.68 -17.93 -18.64
N THR A 101 1.57 -18.63 -17.53
CA THR A 101 1.06 -18.07 -16.26
C THR A 101 2.08 -18.23 -15.15
N TYR A 102 1.94 -17.38 -14.12
CA TYR A 102 2.60 -17.51 -12.84
C TYR A 102 1.58 -17.37 -11.72
N THR A 103 1.97 -17.68 -10.51
CA THR A 103 1.16 -17.50 -9.30
C THR A 103 1.96 -16.77 -8.23
N ASN A 104 1.28 -16.05 -7.33
CA ASN A 104 1.88 -15.55 -6.09
C ASN A 104 1.76 -16.64 -4.99
N PRO A 105 2.65 -16.62 -3.99
CA PRO A 105 3.82 -15.76 -3.86
C PRO A 105 4.98 -16.21 -4.77
N LEU A 106 5.92 -15.28 -5.06
CA LEU A 106 7.12 -15.59 -5.83
C LEU A 106 8.14 -16.44 -5.05
N LEU A 107 8.19 -16.26 -3.74
CA LEU A 107 8.96 -17.03 -2.76
C LEU A 107 8.10 -17.25 -1.52
N GLU A 108 8.37 -18.31 -0.78
CA GLU A 108 7.63 -18.63 0.45
C GLU A 108 7.71 -17.49 1.48
N ARG A 109 8.85 -16.82 1.57
CA ARG A 109 9.12 -15.74 2.51
C ARG A 109 9.98 -14.65 1.88
N GLY A 110 9.76 -13.43 2.34
CA GLY A 110 10.53 -12.25 1.97
C GLY A 110 9.71 -10.99 2.14
N ALA A 111 10.36 -9.97 2.65
CA ALA A 111 9.78 -8.65 2.84
C ALA A 111 10.55 -7.62 2.02
N GLU A 112 9.89 -6.52 1.65
CA GLU A 112 10.49 -5.39 0.97
C GLU A 112 11.17 -5.81 -0.35
N PRO A 113 10.42 -6.47 -1.25
CA PRO A 113 10.96 -6.94 -2.52
C PRO A 113 11.32 -5.77 -3.43
N TRP A 114 12.51 -5.81 -3.99
CA TRP A 114 12.98 -4.84 -4.95
C TRP A 114 13.57 -5.52 -6.18
N ALA A 115 13.33 -4.99 -7.37
CA ALA A 115 14.00 -5.47 -8.58
C ALA A 115 14.27 -4.35 -9.58
N ILE A 116 15.44 -4.40 -10.20
CA ILE A 116 15.77 -3.60 -11.38
C ILE A 116 15.93 -4.54 -12.58
N PHE A 117 15.39 -4.16 -13.74
CA PHE A 117 15.60 -4.85 -15.00
C PHE A 117 16.70 -4.14 -15.80
N HIS A 118 17.75 -4.88 -16.17
CA HIS A 118 18.88 -4.36 -16.93
C HIS A 118 19.47 -5.42 -17.83
N GLU A 119 19.67 -5.10 -19.11
CA GLU A 119 20.29 -5.97 -20.12
C GLU A 119 19.72 -7.40 -20.16
N GLY A 120 18.38 -7.51 -20.11
CA GLY A 120 17.67 -8.79 -20.21
C GLY A 120 17.63 -9.60 -18.92
N LYS A 121 18.08 -9.06 -17.81
CA LYS A 121 18.07 -9.70 -16.48
C LYS A 121 17.36 -8.84 -15.46
N TYR A 122 16.69 -9.48 -14.53
CA TYR A 122 16.25 -8.89 -13.28
C TYR A 122 17.29 -9.14 -12.20
N TYR A 123 17.62 -8.10 -11.49
CA TYR A 123 18.42 -8.15 -10.26
C TYR A 123 17.50 -7.86 -9.10
N TYR A 124 17.26 -8.88 -8.27
CA TYR A 124 16.26 -8.83 -7.20
C TYR A 124 16.94 -8.85 -5.83
N THR A 125 16.40 -8.11 -4.88
CA THR A 125 16.79 -8.10 -3.46
C THR A 125 15.56 -8.14 -2.57
N GLN A 126 15.73 -8.60 -1.34
CA GLN A 126 14.74 -8.51 -0.25
C GLN A 126 15.45 -8.44 1.09
N GLY A 127 14.74 -8.12 2.15
CA GLY A 127 15.28 -8.09 3.51
C GLY A 127 15.90 -9.43 3.93
N SER A 128 17.06 -9.36 4.61
CA SER A 128 17.78 -10.54 5.09
C SER A 128 18.65 -10.20 6.30
N GLU A 129 18.28 -10.14 7.42
CA GLU A 129 18.86 -9.86 8.76
C GLU A 129 20.37 -9.51 8.86
N ASN A 130 21.28 -10.21 8.16
CA ASN A 130 22.73 -10.13 8.40
C ASN A 130 23.61 -10.03 7.15
N ARG A 131 23.01 -9.91 5.95
CA ARG A 131 23.76 -9.81 4.69
C ARG A 131 22.85 -9.22 3.60
N VAL A 132 23.41 -8.88 2.46
CA VAL A 132 22.64 -8.57 1.27
C VAL A 132 22.81 -9.70 0.27
N ILE A 133 21.70 -10.31 -0.11
CA ILE A 133 21.62 -11.33 -1.15
C ILE A 133 21.11 -10.66 -2.42
N LEU A 134 21.73 -10.98 -3.55
CA LEU A 134 21.29 -10.57 -4.88
C LEU A 134 20.89 -11.80 -5.67
N TRP A 135 19.71 -11.78 -6.27
CA TRP A 135 19.21 -12.79 -7.20
C TRP A 135 19.31 -12.26 -8.63
N GLU A 136 19.81 -13.06 -9.55
CA GLU A 136 19.80 -12.77 -10.99
C GLU A 136 18.91 -13.79 -11.71
N THR A 137 17.97 -13.30 -12.51
CA THR A 137 17.09 -14.11 -13.34
C THR A 137 16.67 -13.36 -14.60
N ASP A 138 16.33 -14.08 -15.67
CA ASP A 138 15.64 -13.52 -16.84
C ASP A 138 14.11 -13.59 -16.70
N ASP A 139 13.62 -14.23 -15.64
CA ASP A 139 12.21 -14.39 -15.33
C ASP A 139 11.88 -14.03 -13.88
N ILE A 140 11.35 -12.83 -13.66
CA ILE A 140 10.97 -12.36 -12.33
C ILE A 140 9.88 -13.25 -11.68
N THR A 141 9.14 -14.03 -12.47
CA THR A 141 8.09 -14.92 -11.96
C THR A 141 8.64 -16.26 -11.46
N ASP A 142 9.94 -16.51 -11.61
CA ASP A 142 10.62 -17.74 -11.18
C ASP A 142 11.87 -17.44 -10.34
N LEU A 143 11.69 -16.73 -9.24
CA LEU A 143 12.77 -16.41 -8.31
C LEU A 143 13.35 -17.62 -7.60
N SER A 144 12.59 -18.72 -7.52
CA SER A 144 13.07 -19.97 -6.87
C SER A 144 14.22 -20.60 -7.61
N HIS A 145 14.35 -20.37 -8.93
CA HIS A 145 15.45 -20.87 -9.76
C HIS A 145 16.48 -19.79 -10.11
N ALA A 146 16.34 -18.57 -9.57
CA ALA A 146 17.29 -17.49 -9.80
C ALA A 146 18.67 -17.82 -9.22
N THR A 147 19.73 -17.37 -9.89
CA THR A 147 21.09 -17.43 -9.35
C THR A 147 21.22 -16.49 -8.18
N GLN A 148 21.69 -16.98 -7.04
CA GLN A 148 21.83 -16.20 -5.80
C GLN A 148 23.29 -15.99 -5.44
N LYS A 149 23.60 -14.81 -4.90
CA LYS A 149 24.92 -14.50 -4.37
C LYS A 149 24.81 -13.58 -3.13
N ASP A 150 25.54 -13.92 -2.08
CA ASP A 150 25.82 -12.99 -0.98
C ASP A 150 26.77 -11.90 -1.51
N VAL A 151 26.23 -10.72 -1.81
CA VAL A 151 27.01 -9.63 -2.41
C VAL A 151 27.61 -8.70 -1.39
N TRP A 152 27.02 -8.68 -0.18
CA TRP A 152 27.56 -7.91 0.95
C TRP A 152 27.34 -8.64 2.27
N ILE A 153 28.43 -8.85 3.01
CA ILE A 153 28.40 -9.35 4.38
C ILE A 153 29.16 -8.31 5.22
N PRO A 154 28.48 -7.61 6.14
CA PRO A 154 29.13 -6.57 6.94
C PRO A 154 30.18 -7.17 7.89
N THR A 155 31.22 -6.42 8.13
CA THR A 155 32.30 -6.77 9.07
C THR A 155 32.49 -5.74 10.17
N ASP A 156 31.86 -4.56 10.04
CA ASP A 156 31.89 -3.50 11.03
C ASP A 156 30.70 -3.66 11.99
N PRO A 157 30.92 -3.85 13.30
CA PRO A 157 29.85 -4.01 14.28
C PRO A 157 28.83 -2.85 14.30
N SER A 158 29.22 -1.66 13.86
CA SER A 158 28.31 -0.50 13.82
C SER A 158 27.18 -0.61 12.80
N ASN A 159 27.24 -1.57 11.87
CA ASN A 159 26.27 -1.77 10.78
C ASN A 159 26.08 -3.23 10.40
N SER A 160 26.24 -4.14 11.36
CA SER A 160 26.22 -5.60 11.10
C SER A 160 24.92 -6.29 11.51
N TYR A 161 23.93 -5.55 11.99
CA TYR A 161 22.68 -6.11 12.49
C TYR A 161 21.48 -5.52 11.73
N HIS A 162 20.42 -6.30 11.64
CA HIS A 162 19.13 -5.92 11.10
C HIS A 162 19.24 -5.19 9.75
N LEU A 163 19.82 -5.89 8.75
CA LEU A 163 19.98 -5.35 7.41
C LEU A 163 18.61 -5.39 6.70
N TRP A 164 17.96 -4.23 6.62
CA TRP A 164 16.61 -4.10 6.08
C TRP A 164 16.59 -3.39 4.73
N ALA A 165 15.58 -3.73 3.94
CA ALA A 165 15.18 -3.05 2.71
C ALA A 165 16.36 -2.74 1.75
N PRO A 166 17.14 -3.74 1.33
CA PRO A 166 18.18 -3.51 0.34
C PRO A 166 17.57 -3.20 -1.03
N GLU A 167 17.96 -2.08 -1.62
CA GLU A 167 17.57 -1.66 -2.96
C GLU A 167 18.79 -1.51 -3.86
N ILE A 168 18.84 -2.28 -4.97
CA ILE A 168 19.91 -2.17 -5.96
C ILE A 168 19.54 -1.14 -7.04
N HIS A 169 20.44 -0.21 -7.30
CA HIS A 169 20.30 0.85 -8.30
C HIS A 169 21.48 0.88 -9.25
N ARG A 170 21.25 1.27 -10.50
CA ARG A 170 22.33 1.52 -11.46
C ARG A 170 22.43 3.01 -11.74
N ILE A 171 23.58 3.61 -11.36
CA ILE A 171 23.82 5.05 -11.44
C ILE A 171 25.19 5.25 -12.11
N ASN A 172 25.25 6.03 -13.17
CA ASN A 172 26.51 6.34 -13.88
C ASN A 172 27.33 5.09 -14.23
N ASN A 173 26.66 4.05 -14.71
CA ASN A 173 27.24 2.75 -15.09
C ASN A 173 27.84 1.93 -13.94
N LYS A 174 27.58 2.28 -12.69
CA LYS A 174 27.96 1.52 -11.50
C LYS A 174 26.70 1.04 -10.76
N TRP A 175 26.86 0.04 -9.91
CA TRP A 175 25.82 -0.51 -9.09
C TRP A 175 25.97 -0.03 -7.65
N TYR A 176 24.84 0.33 -7.06
CA TYR A 176 24.74 0.77 -5.68
C TYR A 176 23.65 -0.02 -5.00
N ILE A 177 23.92 -0.49 -3.78
CA ILE A 177 22.88 -1.08 -2.94
C ILE A 177 22.75 -0.21 -1.70
N TYR A 178 21.56 0.36 -1.52
CA TYR A 178 21.17 1.07 -0.31
C TYR A 178 20.50 0.09 0.62
N PHE A 179 20.80 0.15 1.90
CA PHE A 179 20.16 -0.67 2.92
C PHE A 179 20.21 0.04 4.27
N ALA A 180 19.32 -0.33 5.19
CA ALA A 180 19.38 0.11 6.57
C ALA A 180 20.09 -0.95 7.42
N ALA A 181 20.88 -0.52 8.40
CA ALA A 181 21.50 -1.40 9.37
C ALA A 181 21.77 -0.66 10.69
N ASP A 182 22.04 -1.42 11.76
CA ASP A 182 22.35 -0.90 13.08
C ASP A 182 23.50 -1.67 13.77
N ASP A 183 23.77 -1.30 15.02
CA ASP A 183 24.83 -1.84 15.88
C ASP A 183 24.33 -2.93 16.86
N GLY A 184 23.16 -3.52 16.60
CA GLY A 184 22.43 -4.43 17.49
C GLY A 184 21.34 -3.74 18.29
N ASN A 185 21.25 -2.40 18.21
CA ASN A 185 20.16 -1.63 18.78
C ASN A 185 19.34 -0.99 17.65
N MET A 186 18.11 -1.46 17.44
CA MET A 186 17.23 -0.99 16.38
C MET A 186 16.95 0.52 16.41
N ASP A 187 17.11 1.19 17.55
CA ASP A 187 17.01 2.66 17.64
C ASP A 187 18.17 3.39 16.94
N ASN A 188 19.21 2.69 16.58
CA ASN A 188 20.40 3.23 15.92
C ASN A 188 20.44 3.00 14.41
N HIS A 189 19.35 2.52 13.80
CA HIS A 189 19.29 2.32 12.35
C HIS A 189 19.69 3.56 11.57
N GLN A 190 20.55 3.34 10.60
CA GLN A 190 21.02 4.33 9.64
C GLN A 190 21.04 3.72 8.23
N ILE A 191 21.09 4.58 7.23
CA ILE A 191 21.18 4.18 5.83
C ILE A 191 22.65 4.06 5.44
N TYR A 192 23.00 2.94 4.82
CA TYR A 192 24.33 2.66 4.26
C TYR A 192 24.22 2.40 2.77
N VAL A 193 25.34 2.57 2.07
CA VAL A 193 25.43 2.29 0.65
C VAL A 193 26.75 1.62 0.30
N VAL A 194 26.66 0.61 -0.54
CA VAL A 194 27.82 -0.09 -1.13
C VAL A 194 27.80 0.10 -2.65
N GLU A 195 28.99 0.16 -3.26
CA GLU A 195 29.22 0.38 -4.70
C GLU A 195 29.92 -0.81 -5.32
N ASN A 196 29.51 -1.22 -6.53
CA ASN A 196 30.21 -2.17 -7.38
C ASN A 196 30.38 -1.58 -8.79
N GLU A 197 31.61 -1.60 -9.33
CA GLU A 197 31.95 -1.05 -10.64
C GLU A 197 31.88 -2.06 -11.79
N ALA A 198 31.64 -3.34 -11.49
CA ALA A 198 31.51 -4.38 -12.52
C ALA A 198 30.30 -4.11 -13.43
N ALA A 199 30.38 -4.54 -14.67
CA ALA A 199 29.26 -4.44 -15.62
C ALA A 199 28.05 -5.27 -15.13
N ASN A 200 28.28 -6.49 -14.67
CA ASN A 200 27.29 -7.36 -14.03
C ASN A 200 27.45 -7.26 -12.50
N PRO A 201 26.41 -6.93 -11.74
CA PRO A 201 26.50 -6.80 -10.28
C PRO A 201 26.72 -8.14 -9.56
N MET A 202 26.48 -9.27 -10.24
CA MET A 202 26.83 -10.59 -9.74
C MET A 202 28.33 -10.86 -9.79
N GLU A 203 29.10 -10.05 -10.52
CA GLU A 203 30.54 -10.08 -10.60
C GLU A 203 31.17 -8.96 -9.75
N GLY A 204 32.49 -8.97 -9.61
CA GLY A 204 33.20 -7.98 -8.83
C GLY A 204 32.87 -8.03 -7.34
N THR A 205 33.11 -6.90 -6.66
CA THR A 205 32.95 -6.75 -5.21
C THR A 205 32.22 -5.44 -4.90
N PHE A 206 31.23 -5.51 -4.05
CA PHE A 206 30.64 -4.32 -3.45
C PHE A 206 31.55 -3.76 -2.36
N VAL A 207 31.75 -2.46 -2.38
CA VAL A 207 32.63 -1.72 -1.45
C VAL A 207 31.80 -0.70 -0.69
N MET A 208 31.94 -0.66 0.64
CA MET A 208 31.24 0.32 1.48
C MET A 208 31.66 1.75 1.12
N LYS A 209 30.67 2.58 0.79
CA LYS A 209 30.86 4.04 0.61
C LYS A 209 30.61 4.80 1.90
N GLY A 210 29.93 4.19 2.85
CA GLY A 210 29.66 4.73 4.16
C GLY A 210 28.18 4.89 4.49
N ARG A 211 27.94 5.50 5.62
CA ARG A 211 26.63 5.93 6.07
C ARG A 211 26.21 7.20 5.34
N ILE A 212 24.96 7.28 4.90
CA ILE A 212 24.40 8.52 4.38
C ILE A 212 23.99 9.41 5.56
N GLN A 213 24.54 10.62 5.58
CA GLN A 213 24.18 11.63 6.58
C GLN A 213 22.81 12.22 6.23
N THR A 214 21.73 11.68 6.81
CA THR A 214 20.36 12.13 6.53
C THR A 214 19.97 13.41 7.25
N ASP A 215 20.62 13.72 8.38
CA ASP A 215 20.53 14.99 9.11
C ASP A 215 21.72 15.15 10.08
N LYS A 216 21.84 16.35 10.65
CA LYS A 216 22.94 16.70 11.56
C LYS A 216 22.90 15.96 12.91
N ASP A 217 21.74 15.47 13.32
CA ASP A 217 21.50 14.86 14.63
C ASP A 217 21.58 13.34 14.57
N ASN A 218 21.83 12.74 13.38
CA ASN A 218 21.86 11.30 13.14
C ASN A 218 20.58 10.59 13.61
N ASN A 219 19.42 11.20 13.33
CA ASN A 219 18.16 10.56 13.63
C ASN A 219 18.00 9.26 12.84
N TRP A 220 17.23 8.36 13.38
CA TRP A 220 16.89 7.08 12.79
C TRP A 220 16.38 7.23 11.35
N ALA A 221 16.89 6.40 10.44
CA ALA A 221 16.54 6.44 9.02
C ALA A 221 16.67 5.06 8.38
N ILE A 222 15.63 4.68 7.59
CA ILE A 222 15.55 3.41 6.84
C ILE A 222 14.89 3.63 5.46
N HIS A 223 14.80 2.59 4.64
CA HIS A 223 14.07 2.57 3.36
C HIS A 223 14.48 3.69 2.41
N ALA A 224 15.79 3.79 2.12
CA ALA A 224 16.29 4.75 1.15
C ALA A 224 16.06 4.28 -0.29
N SER A 225 15.39 5.08 -1.08
CA SER A 225 15.27 4.90 -2.52
C SER A 225 15.78 6.14 -3.25
N THR A 226 16.41 5.97 -4.41
CA THR A 226 16.90 7.10 -5.21
C THR A 226 16.27 7.13 -6.59
N PHE A 227 16.03 8.33 -7.10
CA PHE A 227 15.48 8.52 -8.44
C PHE A 227 16.07 9.80 -9.07
N GLU A 228 15.92 9.90 -10.39
CA GLU A 228 16.28 11.09 -11.14
C GLU A 228 15.01 11.77 -11.68
N HIS A 229 14.94 13.06 -11.54
CA HIS A 229 13.85 13.89 -12.02
C HIS A 229 14.40 15.22 -12.53
N ASP A 230 14.09 15.57 -13.78
CA ASP A 230 14.58 16.79 -14.46
C ASP A 230 16.11 16.98 -14.35
N GLY A 231 16.86 15.88 -14.49
CA GLY A 231 18.33 15.89 -14.42
C GLY A 231 18.93 16.08 -13.03
N GLN A 232 18.10 16.14 -11.99
CA GLN A 232 18.51 16.18 -10.59
C GLN A 232 18.24 14.82 -9.94
N ARG A 233 19.24 14.30 -9.21
CA ARG A 233 19.06 13.11 -8.38
C ARG A 233 18.54 13.46 -7.01
N TYR A 234 17.57 12.69 -6.57
CA TYR A 234 16.92 12.77 -5.26
C TYR A 234 17.07 11.45 -4.50
N MET A 235 17.08 11.54 -3.18
CA MET A 235 16.82 10.42 -2.28
C MET A 235 15.55 10.69 -1.50
N ILE A 236 14.72 9.66 -1.36
CA ILE A 236 13.58 9.61 -0.46
C ILE A 236 13.80 8.49 0.55
N TRP A 237 13.36 8.69 1.78
CA TRP A 237 13.53 7.69 2.84
C TRP A 237 12.51 7.88 3.96
N CYS A 238 12.44 6.89 4.83
CA CYS A 238 11.70 6.97 6.08
C CYS A 238 12.64 7.34 7.23
N GLY A 239 12.18 8.19 8.14
CA GLY A 239 12.97 8.57 9.30
C GLY A 239 12.15 9.21 10.41
N TRP A 240 12.79 9.32 11.59
CA TRP A 240 12.19 10.07 12.71
C TRP A 240 12.53 11.56 12.60
N GLN A 241 11.61 12.40 13.10
CA GLN A 241 11.87 13.84 13.20
C GLN A 241 12.96 14.14 14.23
N LYS A 242 12.96 13.38 15.32
CA LYS A 242 13.96 13.41 16.38
C LYS A 242 14.07 12.03 17.03
N ARG A 243 15.12 11.79 17.77
CA ARG A 243 15.31 10.53 18.49
C ARG A 243 14.11 10.25 19.39
N ARG A 244 13.69 8.98 19.48
CA ARG A 244 12.60 8.51 20.31
C ARG A 244 12.73 8.98 21.76
N ILE A 245 11.61 9.47 22.31
CA ILE A 245 11.49 9.79 23.74
C ILE A 245 10.29 9.04 24.32
N ASP A 246 9.06 9.37 23.85
CA ASP A 246 7.81 8.80 24.36
C ASP A 246 7.04 8.00 23.31
N SER A 247 7.14 8.40 22.07
CA SER A 247 6.47 7.75 20.92
C SER A 247 7.26 8.01 19.65
N GLU A 248 7.08 7.13 18.68
CA GLU A 248 7.70 7.23 17.37
C GLU A 248 6.68 7.65 16.33
N THR A 249 7.15 8.44 15.38
CA THR A 249 6.42 8.69 14.15
C THR A 249 7.43 8.61 13.01
N GLN A 250 7.20 7.63 12.13
CA GLN A 250 7.98 7.46 10.93
C GLN A 250 7.41 8.35 9.83
N CYS A 251 8.27 9.17 9.24
CA CYS A 251 7.91 10.20 8.28
C CYS A 251 8.71 10.04 7.00
N ILE A 252 8.17 10.49 5.86
CA ILE A 252 8.88 10.48 4.58
C ILE A 252 9.60 11.81 4.38
N TYR A 253 10.89 11.70 4.06
CA TYR A 253 11.78 12.80 3.73
C TYR A 253 12.26 12.71 2.29
N ILE A 254 12.63 13.85 1.73
CA ILE A 254 13.28 14.00 0.44
C ILE A 254 14.47 14.96 0.56
N ALA A 255 15.54 14.67 -0.18
CA ALA A 255 16.66 15.58 -0.37
C ALA A 255 17.25 15.40 -1.76
N THR A 256 17.97 16.40 -2.26
CA THR A 256 18.84 16.26 -3.44
C THR A 256 20.13 15.55 -3.09
N MET A 257 20.75 14.92 -4.10
CA MET A 257 22.02 14.23 -3.98
C MET A 257 23.09 14.88 -4.87
N GLU A 258 24.28 15.04 -4.33
CA GLU A 258 25.47 15.43 -5.07
C GLU A 258 26.11 14.24 -5.80
N ASN A 259 26.12 13.10 -5.14
CA ASN A 259 26.62 11.82 -5.63
C ASN A 259 25.81 10.68 -4.95
N PRO A 260 25.98 9.40 -5.35
CA PRO A 260 25.14 8.32 -4.81
C PRO A 260 25.23 8.07 -3.30
N TRP A 261 26.08 8.71 -2.56
CA TRP A 261 26.23 8.53 -1.11
C TRP A 261 26.24 9.84 -0.30
N THR A 262 26.02 11.01 -0.97
CA THR A 262 26.06 12.33 -0.31
C THR A 262 24.83 13.14 -0.68
N LEU A 263 24.09 13.60 0.33
CA LEU A 263 22.99 14.54 0.13
C LEU A 263 23.57 15.96 -0.10
N SER A 264 22.97 16.73 -1.01
CA SER A 264 23.33 18.12 -1.33
C SER A 264 22.38 19.16 -0.76
N SER A 265 21.27 18.73 -0.14
CA SER A 265 20.34 19.61 0.56
C SER A 265 20.01 19.07 1.94
N ASP A 266 19.48 19.95 2.80
CA ASP A 266 18.81 19.50 4.02
C ASP A 266 17.62 18.59 3.67
N ARG A 267 17.27 17.69 4.61
CA ARG A 267 16.09 16.86 4.49
C ARG A 267 14.81 17.69 4.58
N ILE A 268 13.89 17.43 3.67
CA ILE A 268 12.56 18.06 3.64
C ILE A 268 11.52 17.01 4.00
N LEU A 269 10.70 17.29 5.00
CA LEU A 269 9.56 16.46 5.39
C LEU A 269 8.43 16.64 4.36
N ILE A 270 8.05 15.57 3.67
CA ILE A 270 6.98 15.59 2.66
C ILE A 270 5.75 14.77 3.05
N SER A 271 5.86 13.85 4.00
CA SER A 271 4.72 13.11 4.55
C SER A 271 4.96 12.71 6.00
N LYS A 272 3.92 12.82 6.81
CA LYS A 272 3.79 12.25 8.15
C LYS A 272 2.43 11.58 8.27
N PRO A 273 2.24 10.55 9.13
CA PRO A 273 0.93 9.97 9.37
C PRO A 273 -0.09 11.00 9.86
N GLU A 274 -1.21 11.14 9.15
CA GLU A 274 -2.27 12.13 9.41
C GLU A 274 -3.65 11.47 9.44
N TYR A 275 -3.87 10.45 8.61
CA TYR A 275 -5.14 9.75 8.52
C TYR A 275 -5.19 8.55 9.47
N GLU A 276 -6.40 8.18 9.92
CA GLU A 276 -6.61 7.02 10.81
C GLU A 276 -6.00 5.74 10.21
N TRP A 277 -6.08 5.56 8.90
CA TRP A 277 -5.54 4.40 8.20
C TRP A 277 -4.01 4.36 8.16
N GLU A 278 -3.32 5.45 8.44
CA GLU A 278 -1.86 5.52 8.56
C GLU A 278 -1.36 5.24 9.99
N CYS A 279 -2.26 5.13 10.96
CA CYS A 279 -1.95 5.11 12.38
C CYS A 279 -2.33 3.79 13.07
N GLN A 280 -2.52 2.71 12.31
CA GLN A 280 -2.87 1.40 12.86
C GLN A 280 -1.60 0.64 13.28
N TRP A 281 -1.52 0.22 14.52
CA TRP A 281 -0.35 -0.46 15.09
C TRP A 281 -0.70 -1.63 16.02
N VAL A 282 -1.99 -1.87 16.25
CA VAL A 282 -2.51 -2.94 17.08
C VAL A 282 -3.14 -4.00 16.20
N ASN A 283 -2.71 -5.24 16.35
CA ASN A 283 -3.29 -6.39 15.65
C ASN A 283 -4.76 -6.63 16.05
N PRO A 284 -5.56 -7.34 15.22
CA PRO A 284 -6.95 -7.68 15.53
C PRO A 284 -7.15 -8.45 16.82
N ASP A 285 -6.18 -9.25 17.24
CA ASP A 285 -6.15 -10.00 18.50
C ASP A 285 -5.76 -9.13 19.72
N GLY A 286 -5.47 -7.84 19.50
CA GLY A 286 -5.04 -6.90 20.52
C GLY A 286 -3.55 -6.93 20.83
N SER A 287 -2.77 -7.78 20.17
CA SER A 287 -1.31 -7.74 20.30
C SER A 287 -0.75 -6.45 19.70
N LYS A 288 0.30 -5.93 20.28
CA LYS A 288 0.89 -4.66 19.90
C LYS A 288 2.36 -4.59 20.30
N THR A 289 3.09 -3.66 19.69
CA THR A 289 4.41 -3.30 20.17
C THR A 289 4.33 -2.53 21.50
N ALA A 290 5.45 -2.37 22.17
CA ALA A 290 5.50 -1.65 23.46
C ALA A 290 5.05 -0.19 23.35
N TYR A 291 5.12 0.43 22.14
CA TYR A 291 4.79 1.84 21.89
C TYR A 291 3.78 1.98 20.76
N PRO A 292 2.93 3.03 20.79
CA PRO A 292 2.19 3.42 19.61
C PRO A 292 3.19 3.96 18.57
N ILE A 293 3.17 3.35 17.39
CA ILE A 293 4.01 3.74 16.25
C ILE A 293 3.07 4.14 15.10
N HIS A 294 3.20 5.37 14.64
CA HIS A 294 2.51 5.85 13.46
C HIS A 294 3.50 5.85 12.30
N VAL A 295 3.11 5.25 11.16
CA VAL A 295 4.06 4.88 10.12
C VAL A 295 3.68 5.44 8.76
N ASN A 296 4.63 6.18 8.15
CA ASN A 296 4.79 6.32 6.72
C ASN A 296 6.21 5.85 6.39
N GLU A 297 6.38 4.78 5.61
CA GLU A 297 7.68 4.18 5.30
C GLU A 297 7.76 3.63 3.87
N ALA A 298 8.91 3.06 3.50
CA ALA A 298 9.18 2.43 2.21
C ALA A 298 8.72 3.27 1.01
N PRO A 299 9.15 4.54 0.90
CA PRO A 299 8.73 5.41 -0.20
C PRO A 299 9.35 4.96 -1.53
N GLN A 300 8.53 4.96 -2.60
CA GLN A 300 8.94 4.61 -3.95
C GLN A 300 8.48 5.66 -4.93
N TYR A 301 9.42 6.20 -5.71
CA TYR A 301 9.11 7.14 -6.78
C TYR A 301 8.62 6.40 -8.02
N PHE A 302 7.58 6.97 -8.64
CA PHE A 302 7.09 6.53 -9.93
C PHE A 302 6.49 7.73 -10.70
N GLU A 303 6.36 7.64 -12.01
CA GLU A 303 5.77 8.69 -12.82
C GLU A 303 4.39 8.30 -13.35
N SER A 304 3.51 9.29 -13.59
CA SER A 304 2.33 9.08 -14.40
C SER A 304 2.72 8.62 -15.81
N LYS A 305 1.83 7.92 -16.49
CA LYS A 305 2.04 7.46 -17.88
C LYS A 305 2.45 8.60 -18.83
N ASN A 306 1.87 9.77 -18.60
CA ASN A 306 2.12 10.98 -19.43
C ASN A 306 3.34 11.78 -18.94
N LYS A 307 3.98 11.36 -17.84
CA LYS A 307 5.11 12.04 -17.19
C LYS A 307 4.79 13.49 -16.75
N ASP A 308 3.52 13.79 -16.51
CA ASP A 308 3.07 15.11 -16.04
C ASP A 308 2.91 15.16 -14.52
N LYS A 309 2.99 14.00 -13.84
CA LYS A 309 2.96 13.88 -12.39
C LYS A 309 4.13 13.06 -11.86
N ALA A 310 4.74 13.57 -10.81
CA ALA A 310 5.61 12.83 -9.89
C ALA A 310 4.75 12.17 -8.83
N CYS A 311 4.95 10.88 -8.61
CA CYS A 311 4.25 10.08 -7.63
C CYS A 311 5.25 9.51 -6.62
N ILE A 312 4.92 9.54 -5.33
CA ILE A 312 5.61 8.77 -4.30
C ILE A 312 4.57 7.88 -3.64
N PHE A 313 4.72 6.59 -3.86
CA PHE A 313 4.00 5.57 -3.12
C PHE A 313 4.74 5.29 -1.82
N TYR A 314 4.03 5.10 -0.73
CA TYR A 314 4.62 4.80 0.57
C TYR A 314 3.75 3.83 1.34
N SER A 315 4.35 3.04 2.19
CA SER A 315 3.60 2.15 3.09
C SER A 315 3.21 2.87 4.37
N ALA A 316 2.09 2.47 4.95
CA ALA A 316 1.56 3.10 6.14
C ALA A 316 0.96 2.09 7.11
N SER A 317 0.85 2.46 8.38
CA SER A 317 0.50 1.60 9.51
C SER A 317 1.61 0.60 9.87
N GLY A 318 1.45 -0.14 10.97
CA GLY A 318 2.45 -1.13 11.40
C GLY A 318 2.53 -2.33 10.44
N SER A 319 3.73 -2.63 9.94
CA SER A 319 3.98 -3.75 9.02
C SER A 319 3.66 -5.13 9.61
N TRP A 320 3.58 -5.22 10.93
CA TRP A 320 3.18 -6.43 11.69
C TRP A 320 1.66 -6.61 11.80
N THR A 321 0.86 -5.67 11.28
CA THR A 321 -0.61 -5.69 11.32
C THR A 321 -1.20 -5.97 9.96
N PRO A 322 -2.45 -6.45 9.86
CA PRO A 322 -3.15 -6.60 8.58
C PRO A 322 -3.49 -5.26 7.93
N TYR A 323 -3.35 -4.16 8.67
CA TYR A 323 -3.71 -2.81 8.23
C TYR A 323 -2.58 -2.11 7.47
N TYR A 324 -1.39 -2.72 7.38
CA TYR A 324 -0.32 -2.23 6.53
C TYR A 324 -0.87 -2.06 5.11
N CYS A 325 -0.62 -0.92 4.50
CA CYS A 325 -1.26 -0.53 3.25
C CYS A 325 -0.38 0.49 2.52
N VAL A 326 -0.76 0.87 1.31
CA VAL A 326 -0.01 1.81 0.49
C VAL A 326 -0.77 3.12 0.33
N GLY A 327 -0.12 4.23 0.64
CA GLY A 327 -0.55 5.60 0.36
C GLY A 327 0.11 6.16 -0.90
N LEU A 328 -0.35 7.35 -1.31
CA LEU A 328 0.15 8.04 -2.49
C LEU A 328 0.29 9.54 -2.24
N LEU A 329 1.47 10.07 -2.54
CA LEU A 329 1.72 11.50 -2.72
C LEU A 329 1.84 11.79 -4.21
N THR A 330 1.26 12.89 -4.66
CA THR A 330 1.37 13.36 -6.05
C THR A 330 1.81 14.80 -6.10
N ALA A 331 2.68 15.13 -7.04
CA ALA A 331 3.06 16.50 -7.37
C ALA A 331 2.98 16.70 -8.88
N ASP A 332 2.86 17.94 -9.32
CA ASP A 332 3.09 18.28 -10.72
C ASP A 332 4.57 17.99 -11.06
N ALA A 333 4.83 17.36 -12.21
CA ALA A 333 6.19 16.99 -12.59
C ALA A 333 7.13 18.22 -12.71
N LYS A 334 6.58 19.41 -12.97
CA LYS A 334 7.35 20.67 -13.06
C LYS A 334 7.43 21.42 -11.74
N ALA A 335 6.85 20.89 -10.67
CA ALA A 335 6.89 21.52 -9.37
C ALA A 335 8.25 21.31 -8.69
N ASN A 336 8.60 22.21 -7.78
CA ASN A 336 9.75 21.99 -6.92
C ASN A 336 9.45 20.87 -5.92
N LEU A 337 10.07 19.69 -6.10
CA LEU A 337 9.84 18.51 -5.27
C LEU A 337 10.35 18.68 -3.83
N LEU A 338 11.26 19.63 -3.57
CA LEU A 338 11.71 20.00 -2.23
C LEU A 338 10.72 20.93 -1.50
N ASN A 339 9.67 21.40 -2.17
CA ASN A 339 8.62 22.16 -1.51
C ASN A 339 7.51 21.23 -1.00
N PRO A 340 7.30 21.07 0.32
CA PRO A 340 6.24 20.21 0.87
C PRO A 340 4.85 20.54 0.31
N ALA A 341 4.57 21.81 0.00
CA ALA A 341 3.28 22.23 -0.53
C ALA A 341 3.02 21.76 -1.98
N SER A 342 4.05 21.27 -2.69
CA SER A 342 3.89 20.66 -4.01
C SER A 342 3.21 19.28 -3.93
N TRP A 343 3.34 18.61 -2.80
CA TRP A 343 2.84 17.25 -2.61
C TRP A 343 1.41 17.24 -2.11
N LYS A 344 0.58 16.45 -2.76
CA LYS A 344 -0.81 16.20 -2.36
C LYS A 344 -0.93 14.74 -1.94
N LYS A 345 -1.34 14.50 -0.70
CA LYS A 345 -1.57 13.18 -0.15
C LYS A 345 -2.97 12.67 -0.52
N SER A 346 -3.06 11.41 -0.96
CA SER A 346 -4.34 10.72 -1.10
C SER A 346 -5.03 10.58 0.26
N PRO A 347 -6.33 10.93 0.38
CA PRO A 347 -7.06 10.76 1.64
C PRO A 347 -7.42 9.30 1.97
N VAL A 348 -7.20 8.39 1.04
CA VAL A 348 -7.47 6.95 1.16
C VAL A 348 -6.27 6.14 0.68
N PRO A 349 -6.04 4.93 1.21
CA PRO A 349 -4.99 4.05 0.69
C PRO A 349 -5.28 3.66 -0.77
N VAL A 350 -4.22 3.47 -1.55
CA VAL A 350 -4.30 3.04 -2.96
C VAL A 350 -4.10 1.53 -3.12
N LEU A 351 -3.63 0.86 -2.08
CA LEU A 351 -3.58 -0.59 -1.93
C LEU A 351 -3.79 -0.93 -0.46
N GLN A 352 -4.64 -1.89 -0.15
CA GLN A 352 -4.92 -2.34 1.22
C GLN A 352 -5.27 -3.82 1.23
N GLN A 353 -5.39 -4.40 2.43
CA GLN A 353 -5.78 -5.80 2.60
C GLN A 353 -7.06 -6.14 1.83
N ASP A 354 -7.11 -7.38 1.36
CA ASP A 354 -8.31 -8.01 0.80
C ASP A 354 -8.59 -9.33 1.52
N PRO A 355 -9.40 -9.31 2.59
CA PRO A 355 -9.76 -10.52 3.33
C PRO A 355 -10.50 -11.58 2.51
N GLU A 356 -11.21 -11.21 1.43
CA GLU A 356 -11.90 -12.14 0.54
C GLU A 356 -10.88 -12.99 -0.26
N ASN A 357 -9.74 -12.40 -0.58
CA ASN A 357 -8.61 -13.06 -1.22
C ASN A 357 -7.59 -13.64 -0.24
N ASN A 358 -7.79 -13.53 1.08
CA ASN A 358 -6.82 -13.86 2.13
C ASN A 358 -5.49 -13.14 1.94
N VAL A 359 -5.51 -11.85 1.63
CA VAL A 359 -4.33 -11.01 1.50
C VAL A 359 -4.35 -9.92 2.55
N TYR A 360 -3.36 -9.92 3.43
CA TYR A 360 -3.28 -9.02 4.57
C TYR A 360 -1.96 -8.26 4.60
N GLY A 361 -2.04 -7.00 5.00
CA GLY A 361 -0.87 -6.14 5.15
C GLY A 361 -0.04 -5.97 3.88
N PRO A 362 -0.63 -5.68 2.71
CA PRO A 362 0.16 -5.44 1.49
C PRO A 362 0.92 -4.12 1.59
N GLY A 363 2.22 -4.15 1.31
CA GLY A 363 3.07 -2.96 1.32
C GLY A 363 4.53 -3.27 0.97
N GLY A 364 5.45 -2.36 1.30
CA GLY A 364 6.85 -2.48 0.92
C GLY A 364 7.00 -2.61 -0.59
N ILE A 365 6.31 -1.74 -1.35
CA ILE A 365 6.21 -1.88 -2.80
C ILE A 365 7.45 -1.37 -3.52
N SER A 366 7.70 -1.92 -4.71
CA SER A 366 8.60 -1.38 -5.72
C SER A 366 8.04 -1.61 -7.12
N PHE A 367 8.65 -1.00 -8.14
CA PHE A 367 8.16 -1.09 -9.51
C PHE A 367 9.24 -1.64 -10.44
N THR A 368 8.84 -2.55 -11.34
CA THR A 368 9.73 -3.10 -12.34
C THR A 368 9.01 -3.24 -13.69
N PRO A 369 9.68 -3.00 -14.83
CA PRO A 369 9.06 -3.18 -16.14
C PRO A 369 9.02 -4.67 -16.53
N SER A 370 8.15 -5.01 -17.49
CA SER A 370 8.25 -6.26 -18.24
C SER A 370 9.52 -6.30 -19.11
N PRO A 371 10.03 -7.50 -19.50
CA PRO A 371 11.24 -7.61 -20.33
C PRO A 371 11.20 -6.83 -21.65
N ASP A 372 10.02 -6.65 -22.26
CA ASP A 372 9.86 -5.86 -23.48
C ASP A 372 9.50 -4.37 -23.24
N GLY A 373 9.45 -3.96 -21.95
CA GLY A 373 9.19 -2.58 -21.53
C GLY A 373 7.76 -2.07 -21.76
N LYS A 374 6.82 -2.93 -22.18
CA LYS A 374 5.45 -2.50 -22.49
C LYS A 374 4.51 -2.44 -21.27
N GLU A 375 4.84 -3.19 -20.24
CA GLU A 375 4.05 -3.35 -19.04
C GLU A 375 4.85 -2.95 -17.81
N TRP A 376 4.15 -2.51 -16.76
CA TRP A 376 4.72 -2.24 -15.46
C TRP A 376 4.09 -3.14 -14.41
N TYR A 377 4.90 -3.58 -13.49
CA TYR A 377 4.52 -4.44 -12.37
C TYR A 377 4.94 -3.80 -11.06
N MET A 378 4.11 -3.98 -10.03
CA MET A 378 4.54 -3.78 -8.66
C MET A 378 5.00 -5.09 -8.06
N LEU A 379 6.13 -5.06 -7.38
CA LEU A 379 6.53 -6.03 -6.38
C LEU A 379 6.03 -5.51 -5.03
N TYR A 380 5.51 -6.39 -4.20
CA TYR A 380 5.06 -6.05 -2.85
C TYR A 380 5.13 -7.28 -1.95
N HIS A 381 5.12 -7.09 -0.64
CA HIS A 381 4.91 -8.22 0.26
C HIS A 381 3.50 -8.19 0.85
N ALA A 382 3.00 -9.36 1.24
CA ALA A 382 1.77 -9.52 2.00
C ALA A 382 1.78 -10.85 2.76
N ARG A 383 0.78 -11.05 3.63
CA ARG A 383 0.54 -12.32 4.36
C ARG A 383 -0.75 -12.97 3.90
N GLN A 384 -0.89 -14.28 4.14
CA GLN A 384 -2.16 -15.02 4.02
C GLN A 384 -3.02 -14.94 5.29
N ILE A 385 -2.43 -14.54 6.40
CA ILE A 385 -3.07 -14.45 7.72
C ILE A 385 -3.03 -13.02 8.23
N PRO A 386 -3.99 -12.60 9.05
CA PRO A 386 -4.06 -11.21 9.53
C PRO A 386 -2.80 -10.76 10.28
N ASN A 387 -2.18 -11.63 11.04
CA ASN A 387 -0.94 -11.37 11.77
C ASN A 387 -0.25 -12.69 12.15
N ASP A 388 1.06 -12.64 12.29
CA ASP A 388 1.84 -13.78 12.79
C ASP A 388 1.52 -14.03 14.27
N ALA A 389 1.58 -15.29 14.68
CA ALA A 389 1.48 -15.64 16.10
C ALA A 389 2.70 -15.09 16.86
N PRO A 390 2.53 -14.72 18.15
CA PRO A 390 3.66 -14.27 18.96
C PRO A 390 4.83 -15.26 18.93
N GLY A 391 6.02 -14.77 18.54
CA GLY A 391 7.23 -15.58 18.42
C GLY A 391 7.32 -16.46 17.18
N ALA A 392 6.35 -16.41 16.28
CA ALA A 392 6.46 -17.03 14.97
C ALA A 392 7.42 -16.25 14.06
N SER A 393 7.95 -16.95 13.06
CA SER A 393 8.72 -16.30 12.01
C SER A 393 7.81 -15.42 11.14
N ASP A 394 8.35 -14.32 10.60
CA ASP A 394 7.64 -13.43 9.69
C ASP A 394 7.11 -14.22 8.46
N SER A 395 5.81 -14.15 8.22
CA SER A 395 5.13 -14.85 7.12
C SER A 395 4.92 -13.98 5.90
N ARG A 396 5.50 -12.76 5.85
CA ARG A 396 5.45 -11.94 4.63
C ARG A 396 6.09 -12.68 3.47
N SER A 397 5.44 -12.63 2.32
CA SER A 397 5.91 -13.25 1.07
C SER A 397 5.89 -12.25 -0.08
N PRO A 398 6.92 -12.26 -0.97
CA PRO A 398 7.00 -11.36 -2.11
C PRO A 398 6.01 -11.77 -3.19
N ARG A 399 5.35 -10.79 -3.76
CA ARG A 399 4.30 -10.92 -4.77
C ARG A 399 4.57 -9.97 -5.93
N LEU A 400 4.10 -10.36 -7.09
CA LEU A 400 4.16 -9.56 -8.31
C LEU A 400 2.74 -9.33 -8.83
N GLN A 401 2.43 -8.10 -9.25
CA GLN A 401 1.14 -7.77 -9.84
C GLN A 401 1.29 -6.68 -10.88
N LYS A 402 0.65 -6.88 -12.05
CA LYS A 402 0.60 -5.88 -13.10
C LYS A 402 -0.16 -4.65 -12.63
N ILE A 403 0.38 -3.45 -12.87
CA ILE A 403 -0.33 -2.20 -12.63
C ILE A 403 -1.09 -1.75 -13.88
N GLY A 404 -2.18 -1.01 -13.66
CA GLY A 404 -2.94 -0.35 -14.70
C GLY A 404 -2.68 1.15 -14.74
N TRP A 405 -3.44 1.82 -15.61
CA TRP A 405 -3.45 3.28 -15.74
C TRP A 405 -4.89 3.75 -15.78
N ASP A 406 -5.20 4.80 -15.06
CA ASP A 406 -6.52 5.42 -15.16
C ASP A 406 -6.62 6.34 -16.42
N LYS A 407 -7.77 6.97 -16.59
CA LYS A 407 -8.03 7.88 -17.74
C LYS A 407 -7.11 9.10 -17.79
N ASP A 408 -6.55 9.50 -16.66
CA ASP A 408 -5.65 10.63 -16.49
C ASP A 408 -4.16 10.19 -16.53
N GLY A 409 -3.91 8.89 -16.76
CA GLY A 409 -2.56 8.32 -16.81
C GLY A 409 -1.93 8.10 -15.45
N MET A 410 -2.72 8.11 -14.38
CA MET A 410 -2.20 7.79 -13.05
C MET A 410 -2.07 6.28 -12.85
N PRO A 411 -1.02 5.81 -12.13
CA PRO A 411 -0.86 4.39 -11.84
C PRO A 411 -2.01 3.86 -10.97
N VAL A 412 -2.55 2.69 -11.35
CA VAL A 412 -3.60 1.98 -10.63
C VAL A 412 -3.05 0.62 -10.17
N LEU A 413 -2.89 0.45 -8.88
CA LEU A 413 -2.32 -0.77 -8.30
C LEU A 413 -3.30 -1.95 -8.32
N GLY A 414 -4.61 -1.66 -8.34
CA GLY A 414 -5.66 -2.68 -8.30
C GLY A 414 -5.88 -3.28 -6.91
N THR A 415 -6.56 -4.44 -6.89
CA THR A 415 -6.80 -5.22 -5.67
C THR A 415 -5.75 -6.31 -5.56
N PRO A 416 -5.20 -6.58 -4.35
CA PRO A 416 -4.23 -7.66 -4.19
C PRO A 416 -4.79 -9.00 -4.66
N GLN A 417 -4.03 -9.69 -5.51
CA GLN A 417 -4.47 -10.96 -6.09
C GLN A 417 -4.31 -12.10 -5.08
N LYS A 418 -5.27 -13.03 -5.12
CA LYS A 418 -5.25 -14.25 -4.32
C LYS A 418 -4.01 -15.08 -4.66
N GLU A 419 -3.45 -15.74 -3.65
CA GLU A 419 -2.39 -16.72 -3.88
C GLU A 419 -2.86 -17.89 -4.75
N GLU A 420 -1.92 -18.47 -5.48
CA GLU A 420 -2.15 -19.58 -6.42
C GLU A 420 -3.14 -19.27 -7.57
N GLU A 421 -3.66 -18.03 -7.66
CA GLU A 421 -4.44 -17.64 -8.82
C GLU A 421 -3.52 -17.45 -10.04
N PRO A 422 -3.78 -18.16 -11.17
CA PRO A 422 -2.96 -18.02 -12.36
C PRO A 422 -3.10 -16.61 -12.98
N MET A 423 -1.99 -15.92 -13.12
CA MET A 423 -1.86 -14.62 -13.77
C MET A 423 -1.00 -14.72 -15.02
N ALA A 424 -1.26 -13.87 -16.01
CA ALA A 424 -0.42 -13.79 -17.19
C ALA A 424 1.00 -13.32 -16.81
N ARG A 425 2.03 -14.01 -17.33
CA ARG A 425 3.43 -13.62 -17.14
C ARG A 425 3.70 -12.27 -17.82
N PRO A 426 4.69 -11.50 -17.32
CA PRO A 426 5.09 -10.24 -17.94
C PRO A 426 5.40 -10.41 -19.44
N SER A 427 4.97 -9.45 -20.24
CA SER A 427 5.21 -9.48 -21.69
C SER A 427 6.73 -9.53 -21.98
N GLY A 428 7.12 -10.35 -22.96
CA GLY A 428 8.54 -10.58 -23.25
C GLY A 428 9.25 -11.56 -22.32
N SER A 429 8.57 -12.15 -21.31
CA SER A 429 9.17 -13.20 -20.47
C SER A 429 9.61 -14.42 -21.31
N PRO A 430 10.72 -15.07 -20.94
CA PRO A 430 11.17 -16.27 -21.64
C PRO A 430 10.11 -17.37 -21.62
N ILE A 431 9.98 -18.11 -22.71
CA ILE A 431 9.12 -19.28 -22.77
C ILE A 431 9.92 -20.48 -22.25
N HIS A 432 9.69 -20.86 -21.00
CA HIS A 432 10.26 -22.12 -20.50
C HIS A 432 9.52 -23.30 -21.14
N LYS A 433 10.21 -24.03 -22.04
CA LYS A 433 9.69 -25.31 -22.49
C LYS A 433 9.67 -26.24 -21.29
N LYS A 434 8.51 -26.80 -20.95
CA LYS A 434 8.45 -27.90 -19.98
C LYS A 434 9.48 -28.95 -20.40
N GLN A 435 10.47 -29.18 -19.57
CA GLN A 435 11.28 -30.40 -19.69
C GLN A 435 10.33 -31.55 -19.38
N ASN A 436 10.01 -32.33 -20.41
CA ASN A 436 9.21 -33.56 -20.29
C ASN A 436 10.02 -34.63 -19.58
#